data_9ec985d24f8bd757788f53cf04a55d22
#
_entry.id   9ec985d24f8bd757788f53cf04a55d22
#
_cell.length_a   1.000
_cell.length_b   1.000
_cell.length_c   1.000
_cell.angle_alpha   90.00
_cell.angle_beta   90.00
_cell.angle_gamma   90.00
#
_symmetry.space_group_name_H-M   'P 1'
#
loop_
_entity.id
_entity.type
_entity.pdbx_description
1 polymer ?
#
loop_
_entity_poly.entity_id
_entity_poly.type
_entity_poly.pdbx_seq_one_letter_code
_entity_poly.pdbx_strand_id
1 'polypeptide(L)'
;MTRTLPGRTDHVVVIGAGLAGLSATLHLLGAGRRVTLVERSPGPGGRAGRLAGGGFLRDTGPTVLTMPEFADEAFAAVGTSLYDHVELIALHPAYRAQFADGATLDVHTDGDAMESEVARFAGPGEAQGYRRLRRWLQQLYRAQIAGFIDTNFDSPLQLFTPDLARLAALGGFGRLDARIGRFLKDERLRRVFSFQSLYAGVPPARALAAYAVIAYMDTVAGVYFPRGGMHALPAAMAKAAGSAGARLRYGENVVRLDRSGQRVTAVVTEHERIPCDAVVITADLPVAYRLLGRAPRRPVGLRAAPSAVVLHVGCDRTWPQLAHHTISFGAAWKTTFDEVTRRGRLMSDPSLLITRPTASDPGLAPPGHHLHYVLAPCPNTAIGPDARAWAELAPRYRTQLLTELERRGLAGLAASVTDELMVTPADWQAQGHLYGTPFSAAHTFAQTGPFRPRNLVNGTENAVLAGCGTTPGVGVPTVLISGKLAAARITGAAAPRPRRRPHPAAAPNSAEERP
;
A
#
# COMPACT_ATOMS: atom_id res chain seq x y z
N MET A 1 23.36 17.39 -4.20
CA MET A 1 22.91 16.64 -5.39
C MET A 1 22.66 15.19 -5.00
N THR A 2 21.64 14.57 -5.53
CA THR A 2 21.36 13.12 -5.32
C THR A 2 22.41 12.30 -6.07
N ARG A 3 22.98 11.29 -5.42
CA ARG A 3 23.94 10.38 -6.04
C ARG A 3 23.26 9.59 -7.16
N THR A 4 23.88 9.57 -8.35
CA THR A 4 23.45 8.77 -9.52
C THR A 4 24.39 7.59 -9.74
N LEU A 5 23.95 6.64 -10.57
CA LEU A 5 24.78 5.51 -10.97
C LEU A 5 25.93 6.00 -11.87
N PRO A 6 27.13 5.46 -11.70
CA PRO A 6 28.26 5.76 -12.59
C PRO A 6 28.17 4.97 -13.91
N GLY A 7 28.70 5.55 -14.97
CA GLY A 7 28.86 4.89 -16.25
C GLY A 7 27.60 4.84 -17.12
N ARG A 8 27.64 3.95 -18.12
CA ARG A 8 26.54 3.81 -19.08
C ARG A 8 25.25 3.27 -18.45
N THR A 9 24.10 3.79 -18.88
CA THR A 9 22.76 3.42 -18.39
C THR A 9 21.72 3.37 -19.51
N ASP A 10 22.10 3.07 -20.75
CA ASP A 10 21.21 3.13 -21.92
C ASP A 10 20.19 1.99 -21.95
N HIS A 11 20.60 0.79 -21.53
CA HIS A 11 19.70 -0.36 -21.41
C HIS A 11 19.53 -0.75 -19.95
N VAL A 12 18.31 -0.61 -19.44
CA VAL A 12 17.95 -0.94 -18.08
C VAL A 12 17.04 -2.17 -18.07
N VAL A 13 17.39 -3.17 -17.25
CA VAL A 13 16.49 -4.29 -16.96
C VAL A 13 15.77 -4.01 -15.64
N VAL A 14 14.45 -4.08 -15.65
CA VAL A 14 13.60 -3.96 -14.48
C VAL A 14 13.09 -5.34 -14.07
N ILE A 15 13.39 -5.79 -12.87
CA ILE A 15 12.97 -7.09 -12.32
C ILE A 15 11.74 -6.90 -11.46
N GLY A 16 10.59 -7.37 -11.97
CA GLY A 16 9.28 -7.31 -11.33
C GLY A 16 8.34 -6.29 -11.95
N ALA A 17 7.14 -6.75 -12.35
CA ALA A 17 6.06 -5.93 -12.93
C ALA A 17 5.00 -5.51 -11.89
N GLY A 18 5.39 -5.33 -10.63
CA GLY A 18 4.57 -4.65 -9.63
C GLY A 18 4.55 -3.13 -9.87
N LEU A 19 3.72 -2.40 -9.12
CA LEU A 19 3.57 -0.94 -9.28
C LEU A 19 4.89 -0.16 -9.25
N ALA A 20 5.84 -0.56 -8.38
CA ALA A 20 7.17 0.08 -8.34
C ALA A 20 7.98 -0.15 -9.61
N GLY A 21 7.95 -1.36 -10.15
CA GLY A 21 8.66 -1.71 -11.39
C GLY A 21 8.07 -1.02 -12.61
N LEU A 22 6.75 -1.00 -12.70
CA LEU A 22 6.02 -0.32 -13.76
C LEU A 22 6.24 1.21 -13.70
N SER A 23 6.21 1.81 -12.51
CA SER A 23 6.55 3.23 -12.33
C SER A 23 7.99 3.51 -12.76
N ALA A 24 8.96 2.70 -12.31
CA ALA A 24 10.34 2.85 -12.75
C ALA A 24 10.49 2.72 -14.28
N THR A 25 9.80 1.76 -14.89
CA THR A 25 9.79 1.53 -16.34
C THR A 25 9.30 2.75 -17.09
N LEU A 26 8.15 3.31 -16.72
CA LEU A 26 7.58 4.50 -17.37
C LEU A 26 8.51 5.71 -17.25
N HIS A 27 9.05 5.98 -16.06
CA HIS A 27 10.00 7.09 -15.87
C HIS A 27 11.33 6.90 -16.63
N LEU A 28 11.83 5.68 -16.74
CA LEU A 28 13.03 5.36 -17.52
C LEU A 28 12.80 5.55 -19.02
N LEU A 29 11.65 5.09 -19.53
CA LEU A 29 11.26 5.29 -20.94
C LEU A 29 11.11 6.78 -21.26
N GLY A 30 10.43 7.53 -20.40
CA GLY A 30 10.30 8.99 -20.55
C GLY A 30 11.62 9.74 -20.52
N ALA A 31 12.65 9.17 -19.89
CA ALA A 31 14.02 9.68 -19.90
C ALA A 31 14.87 9.11 -21.06
N GLY A 32 14.26 8.46 -22.06
CA GLY A 32 14.92 7.95 -23.25
C GLY A 32 15.75 6.67 -23.05
N ARG A 33 15.52 5.91 -21.97
CA ARG A 33 16.21 4.64 -21.75
C ARG A 33 15.48 3.50 -22.45
N ARG A 34 16.23 2.56 -23.02
CA ARG A 34 15.69 1.27 -23.47
C ARG A 34 15.43 0.41 -22.24
N VAL A 35 14.21 -0.12 -22.10
CA VAL A 35 13.80 -0.89 -20.92
C VAL A 35 13.34 -2.28 -21.31
N THR A 36 13.88 -3.30 -20.63
CA THR A 36 13.32 -4.65 -20.59
C THR A 36 12.80 -4.92 -19.20
N LEU A 37 11.51 -5.21 -19.07
CA LEU A 37 10.88 -5.59 -17.80
C LEU A 37 10.66 -7.09 -17.78
N VAL A 38 11.11 -7.76 -16.70
CA VAL A 38 11.02 -9.21 -16.51
C VAL A 38 10.17 -9.52 -15.29
N GLU A 39 9.15 -10.36 -15.43
CA GLU A 39 8.21 -10.75 -14.38
C GLU A 39 7.99 -12.26 -14.37
N ARG A 40 8.07 -12.89 -13.20
CA ARG A 40 7.86 -14.34 -13.04
C ARG A 40 6.40 -14.78 -13.24
N SER A 41 5.45 -13.90 -12.94
CA SER A 41 4.02 -14.15 -13.11
C SER A 41 3.60 -14.02 -14.58
N PRO A 42 2.46 -14.62 -14.98
CA PRO A 42 1.97 -14.54 -16.37
C PRO A 42 1.47 -13.14 -16.76
N GLY A 43 1.44 -12.18 -15.82
CA GLY A 43 0.99 -10.81 -16.06
C GLY A 43 1.50 -9.84 -15.02
N PRO A 44 1.20 -8.53 -15.20
CA PRO A 44 1.61 -7.48 -14.28
C PRO A 44 0.79 -7.49 -12.99
N GLY A 45 1.29 -6.77 -11.97
CA GLY A 45 0.54 -6.48 -10.74
C GLY A 45 1.36 -6.68 -9.47
N GLY A 46 2.14 -7.74 -9.38
CA GLY A 46 2.82 -8.08 -8.13
C GLY A 46 1.83 -8.19 -6.98
N ARG A 47 1.97 -7.35 -5.92
CA ARG A 47 0.99 -7.31 -4.82
C ARG A 47 -0.38 -6.74 -5.23
N ALA A 48 -0.47 -5.91 -6.26
CA ALA A 48 -1.73 -5.44 -6.86
C ALA A 48 -2.13 -6.34 -8.04
N GLY A 49 -1.98 -7.65 -7.88
CA GLY A 49 -2.35 -8.66 -8.86
C GLY A 49 -3.84 -8.98 -8.82
N ARG A 50 -4.25 -9.95 -9.67
CA ARG A 50 -5.61 -10.45 -9.74
C ARG A 50 -5.62 -11.98 -9.79
N LEU A 51 -6.59 -12.56 -9.11
CA LEU A 51 -6.94 -13.98 -9.22
C LEU A 51 -8.35 -14.09 -9.77
N ALA A 52 -8.50 -14.81 -10.88
CA ALA A 52 -9.79 -15.14 -11.48
C ALA A 52 -10.15 -16.59 -11.14
N GLY A 53 -11.40 -16.83 -10.78
CA GLY A 53 -11.91 -18.17 -10.48
C GLY A 53 -13.38 -18.11 -10.10
N GLY A 54 -14.17 -19.14 -10.48
CA GLY A 54 -15.61 -19.19 -10.19
C GLY A 54 -16.43 -18.02 -10.73
N GLY A 55 -15.91 -17.30 -11.76
CA GLY A 55 -16.52 -16.06 -12.27
C GLY A 55 -16.20 -14.82 -11.44
N PHE A 56 -15.45 -14.92 -10.34
CA PHE A 56 -15.01 -13.80 -9.52
C PHE A 56 -13.64 -13.27 -9.95
N LEU A 57 -13.47 -11.95 -9.93
CA LEU A 57 -12.20 -11.25 -10.14
C LEU A 57 -11.72 -10.64 -8.82
N ARG A 58 -10.72 -11.28 -8.19
CA ARG A 58 -10.23 -10.93 -6.84
C ARG A 58 -8.92 -10.18 -6.93
N ASP A 59 -8.87 -8.96 -6.41
CA ASP A 59 -7.62 -8.24 -6.22
C ASP A 59 -6.82 -8.84 -5.07
N THR A 60 -5.52 -9.09 -5.27
CA THR A 60 -4.71 -9.88 -4.33
C THR A 60 -4.11 -9.11 -3.17
N GLY A 61 -4.20 -7.77 -3.16
CA GLY A 61 -3.50 -6.98 -2.15
C GLY A 61 -4.19 -5.68 -1.77
N PRO A 62 -3.72 -4.50 -2.24
CA PRO A 62 -4.32 -3.23 -1.84
C PRO A 62 -5.76 -3.14 -2.35
N THR A 63 -6.64 -2.60 -1.50
CA THR A 63 -8.04 -2.36 -1.85
C THR A 63 -8.35 -0.87 -1.98
N VAL A 64 -7.40 -0.02 -1.61
CA VAL A 64 -7.54 1.44 -1.51
C VAL A 64 -6.56 2.12 -2.45
N LEU A 65 -7.04 2.98 -3.33
CA LEU A 65 -6.24 3.92 -4.11
C LEU A 65 -6.39 5.32 -3.52
N THR A 66 -5.27 5.88 -3.09
CA THR A 66 -5.17 7.28 -2.67
C THR A 66 -4.11 7.98 -3.50
N MET A 67 -4.13 9.31 -3.56
CA MET A 67 -3.10 10.11 -4.22
C MET A 67 -2.84 9.66 -5.68
N PRO A 68 -3.88 9.61 -6.54
CA PRO A 68 -3.77 9.13 -7.93
C PRO A 68 -2.78 9.96 -8.78
N GLU A 69 -2.44 11.18 -8.35
CA GLU A 69 -1.46 12.04 -8.99
C GLU A 69 -0.07 11.40 -9.11
N PHE A 70 0.32 10.49 -8.21
CA PHE A 70 1.61 9.79 -8.35
C PHE A 70 1.58 8.70 -9.42
N ALA A 71 0.41 8.12 -9.68
CA ALA A 71 0.23 7.24 -10.82
C ALA A 71 0.20 8.06 -12.13
N ASP A 72 -0.55 9.16 -12.17
CA ASP A 72 -0.64 10.05 -13.31
C ASP A 72 0.73 10.62 -13.72
N GLU A 73 1.58 10.95 -12.75
CA GLU A 73 2.97 11.37 -13.00
C GLU A 73 3.78 10.32 -13.78
N ALA A 74 3.58 9.02 -13.46
CA ALA A 74 4.25 7.95 -14.18
C ALA A 74 3.74 7.82 -15.63
N PHE A 75 2.44 7.97 -15.87
CA PHE A 75 1.86 8.01 -17.22
C PHE A 75 2.34 9.25 -18.00
N ALA A 76 2.38 10.40 -17.35
CA ALA A 76 2.82 11.66 -17.93
C ALA A 76 4.29 11.60 -18.43
N ALA A 77 5.13 10.77 -17.79
CA ALA A 77 6.51 10.56 -18.22
C ALA A 77 6.60 10.04 -19.65
N VAL A 78 5.61 9.29 -20.13
CA VAL A 78 5.53 8.75 -21.50
C VAL A 78 4.48 9.45 -22.36
N GLY A 79 4.02 10.65 -21.96
CA GLY A 79 3.16 11.51 -22.77
C GLY A 79 1.67 11.17 -22.76
N THR A 80 1.19 10.37 -21.79
CA THR A 80 -0.23 10.05 -21.61
C THR A 80 -0.70 10.37 -20.18
N SER A 81 -1.93 10.09 -19.81
CA SER A 81 -2.49 10.32 -18.48
C SER A 81 -3.10 9.05 -17.90
N LEU A 82 -3.06 8.88 -16.59
CA LEU A 82 -3.80 7.83 -15.89
C LEU A 82 -5.28 7.79 -16.32
N TYR A 83 -5.88 8.95 -16.45
CA TYR A 83 -7.31 9.11 -16.74
C TYR A 83 -7.68 8.75 -18.19
N ASP A 84 -6.70 8.61 -19.09
CA ASP A 84 -6.89 8.09 -20.44
C ASP A 84 -7.00 6.54 -20.45
N HIS A 85 -6.62 5.89 -19.36
CA HIS A 85 -6.49 4.43 -19.27
C HIS A 85 -7.36 3.80 -18.18
N VAL A 86 -7.67 4.54 -17.11
CA VAL A 86 -8.36 4.01 -15.93
C VAL A 86 -9.44 4.97 -15.48
N GLU A 87 -10.67 4.49 -15.42
CA GLU A 87 -11.77 5.22 -14.77
C GLU A 87 -11.64 5.07 -13.25
N LEU A 88 -11.54 6.19 -12.53
CA LEU A 88 -11.47 6.22 -11.07
C LEU A 88 -12.84 6.62 -10.50
N ILE A 89 -13.39 5.74 -9.66
CA ILE A 89 -14.61 5.96 -8.91
C ILE A 89 -14.25 6.55 -7.56
N ALA A 90 -14.63 7.80 -7.28
CA ALA A 90 -14.48 8.40 -5.96
C ALA A 90 -15.42 7.73 -4.96
N LEU A 91 -14.93 7.33 -3.81
CA LEU A 91 -15.72 6.61 -2.81
C LEU A 91 -16.32 7.57 -1.78
N HIS A 92 -17.64 7.48 -1.61
CA HIS A 92 -18.42 8.25 -0.65
C HIS A 92 -19.40 7.32 0.09
N PRO A 93 -19.20 7.07 1.41
CA PRO A 93 -18.06 7.51 2.21
C PRO A 93 -16.74 6.82 1.78
N ALA A 94 -15.60 7.43 2.12
CA ALA A 94 -14.29 6.82 1.93
C ALA A 94 -14.17 5.51 2.71
N TYR A 95 -14.66 5.54 3.97
CA TYR A 95 -14.78 4.39 4.88
C TYR A 95 -16.03 4.53 5.74
N ARG A 96 -16.62 3.39 6.11
CA ARG A 96 -17.55 3.29 7.23
C ARG A 96 -16.85 2.63 8.40
N ALA A 97 -16.81 3.28 9.55
CA ALA A 97 -16.38 2.70 10.80
C ALA A 97 -17.60 2.12 11.54
N GLN A 98 -17.51 0.84 11.93
CA GLN A 98 -18.48 0.16 12.79
C GLN A 98 -17.79 -0.20 14.10
N PHE A 99 -18.42 0.11 15.22
CA PHE A 99 -17.86 -0.13 16.54
C PHE A 99 -18.60 -1.25 17.27
N ALA A 100 -17.93 -1.86 18.25
CA ALA A 100 -18.50 -2.99 19.01
C ALA A 100 -19.76 -2.64 19.81
N ASP A 101 -19.98 -1.35 20.10
CA ASP A 101 -21.18 -0.82 20.74
C ASP A 101 -22.36 -0.58 19.75
N GLY A 102 -22.19 -0.94 18.48
CA GLY A 102 -23.17 -0.74 17.43
C GLY A 102 -23.14 0.65 16.76
N ALA A 103 -22.34 1.58 17.28
CA ALA A 103 -22.21 2.90 16.69
C ALA A 103 -21.52 2.84 15.31
N THR A 104 -21.92 3.74 14.41
CA THR A 104 -21.33 3.87 13.07
C THR A 104 -20.93 5.30 12.79
N LEU A 105 -19.83 5.47 12.05
CA LEU A 105 -19.33 6.75 11.57
C LEU A 105 -18.93 6.61 10.10
N ASP A 106 -19.46 7.47 9.25
CA ASP A 106 -19.03 7.56 7.85
C ASP A 106 -17.89 8.57 7.73
N VAL A 107 -16.76 8.11 7.18
CA VAL A 107 -15.59 8.96 6.97
C VAL A 107 -15.70 9.65 5.61
N HIS A 108 -15.94 10.94 5.62
CA HIS A 108 -16.01 11.76 4.43
C HIS A 108 -14.68 12.50 4.17
N THR A 109 -14.29 12.61 2.92
CA THR A 109 -13.12 13.38 2.52
C THR A 109 -13.42 14.88 2.42
N ASP A 110 -14.68 15.24 2.18
CA ASP A 110 -15.15 16.61 2.32
C ASP A 110 -15.08 17.06 3.77
N GLY A 111 -14.58 18.28 4.01
CA GLY A 111 -14.31 18.79 5.34
C GLY A 111 -15.56 19.09 6.15
N ASP A 112 -16.56 19.68 5.50
CA ASP A 112 -17.79 20.12 6.15
C ASP A 112 -18.74 18.94 6.42
N ALA A 113 -18.81 18.01 5.47
CA ALA A 113 -19.52 16.75 5.66
C ALA A 113 -18.94 15.93 6.82
N MET A 114 -17.60 15.81 6.89
CA MET A 114 -16.95 15.08 7.97
C MET A 114 -17.10 15.79 9.32
N GLU A 115 -17.06 17.12 9.35
CA GLU A 115 -17.30 17.88 10.57
C GLU A 115 -18.72 17.67 11.09
N SER A 116 -19.72 17.71 10.20
CA SER A 116 -21.12 17.45 10.51
C SER A 116 -21.31 16.03 11.05
N GLU A 117 -20.64 15.05 10.44
CA GLU A 117 -20.68 13.65 10.87
C GLU A 117 -20.01 13.46 12.23
N VAL A 118 -18.88 14.11 12.51
CA VAL A 118 -18.26 14.08 13.84
C VAL A 118 -19.14 14.78 14.89
N ALA A 119 -19.82 15.88 14.55
CA ALA A 119 -20.76 16.55 15.45
C ALA A 119 -21.95 15.65 15.80
N ARG A 120 -22.50 14.93 14.81
CA ARG A 120 -23.56 13.94 15.00
C ARG A 120 -23.12 12.80 15.91
N PHE A 121 -21.90 12.29 15.69
CA PHE A 121 -21.37 11.11 16.37
C PHE A 121 -20.93 11.38 17.80
N ALA A 122 -20.25 12.49 18.06
CA ALA A 122 -19.60 12.76 19.36
C ALA A 122 -19.75 14.21 19.87
N GLY A 123 -20.58 15.00 19.22
CA GLY A 123 -20.93 16.34 19.64
C GLY A 123 -20.02 17.46 19.09
N PRO A 124 -20.41 18.74 19.29
CA PRO A 124 -19.80 19.90 18.67
C PRO A 124 -18.35 20.15 19.13
N GLY A 125 -17.99 19.75 20.34
CA GLY A 125 -16.62 19.86 20.85
C GLY A 125 -15.62 19.00 20.07
N GLU A 126 -16.02 17.78 19.72
CA GLU A 126 -15.24 16.87 18.90
C GLU A 126 -15.15 17.36 17.43
N ALA A 127 -16.22 17.93 16.90
CA ALA A 127 -16.21 18.55 15.56
C ALA A 127 -15.19 19.70 15.46
N GLN A 128 -15.11 20.56 16.48
CA GLN A 128 -14.05 21.58 16.55
C GLN A 128 -12.66 20.95 16.65
N GLY A 129 -12.54 19.85 17.41
CA GLY A 129 -11.32 19.06 17.50
C GLY A 129 -10.89 18.51 16.13
N TYR A 130 -11.85 17.95 15.37
CA TYR A 130 -11.65 17.46 14.02
C TYR A 130 -11.17 18.58 13.06
N ARG A 131 -11.77 19.76 13.08
CA ARG A 131 -11.28 20.89 12.26
C ARG A 131 -9.80 21.21 12.51
N ARG A 132 -9.38 21.20 13.79
CA ARG A 132 -7.96 21.40 14.14
C ARG A 132 -7.09 20.24 13.68
N LEU A 133 -7.56 18.99 13.83
CA LEU A 133 -6.87 17.79 13.36
C LEU A 133 -6.68 17.85 11.83
N ARG A 134 -7.73 18.14 11.06
CA ARG A 134 -7.66 18.21 9.58
C ARG A 134 -6.63 19.23 9.11
N ARG A 135 -6.60 20.42 9.72
CA ARG A 135 -5.57 21.43 9.42
C ARG A 135 -4.17 20.95 9.75
N TRP A 136 -4.00 20.28 10.88
CA TRP A 136 -2.71 19.70 11.27
C TRP A 136 -2.26 18.61 10.30
N LEU A 137 -3.14 17.72 9.86
CA LEU A 137 -2.86 16.68 8.86
C LEU A 137 -2.39 17.30 7.53
N GLN A 138 -3.03 18.37 7.08
CA GLN A 138 -2.63 19.11 5.86
C GLN A 138 -1.24 19.74 6.00
N GLN A 139 -0.94 20.35 7.13
CA GLN A 139 0.38 20.93 7.41
C GLN A 139 1.46 19.85 7.48
N LEU A 140 1.14 18.72 8.11
CA LEU A 140 2.02 17.56 8.24
C LEU A 140 2.38 16.98 6.87
N TYR A 141 1.40 16.80 5.98
CA TYR A 141 1.62 16.34 4.62
C TYR A 141 2.54 17.30 3.85
N ARG A 142 2.24 18.60 3.88
CA ARG A 142 3.06 19.61 3.19
C ARG A 142 4.52 19.63 3.67
N ALA A 143 4.76 19.38 4.95
CA ALA A 143 6.11 19.32 5.52
C ALA A 143 6.85 18.02 5.16
N GLN A 144 6.15 16.98 4.67
CA GLN A 144 6.77 15.68 4.45
C GLN A 144 6.95 15.32 2.98
N ILE A 145 6.04 15.77 2.10
CA ILE A 145 5.98 15.22 0.74
C ILE A 145 7.28 15.46 -0.03
N ALA A 146 7.78 16.67 -0.09
CA ALA A 146 8.98 16.98 -0.88
C ALA A 146 10.30 16.63 -0.18
N GLY A 147 10.34 16.78 1.14
CA GLY A 147 11.58 16.62 1.92
C GLY A 147 11.84 15.21 2.43
N PHE A 148 10.80 14.34 2.50
CA PHE A 148 10.94 13.04 3.15
C PHE A 148 10.32 11.88 2.37
N ILE A 149 9.20 12.09 1.68
CA ILE A 149 8.48 11.02 0.98
C ILE A 149 8.97 10.92 -0.46
N ASP A 150 9.00 12.04 -1.19
CA ASP A 150 9.38 12.10 -2.60
C ASP A 150 10.84 12.56 -2.77
N THR A 151 11.76 11.90 -2.07
CA THR A 151 13.18 12.23 -2.14
C THR A 151 14.08 11.03 -1.90
N ASN A 152 15.26 11.05 -2.53
CA ASN A 152 16.34 10.11 -2.30
C ASN A 152 17.25 10.60 -1.16
N PHE A 153 17.66 9.71 -0.27
CA PHE A 153 18.64 9.98 0.78
C PHE A 153 19.96 9.28 0.51
N ASP A 154 21.06 10.03 0.51
CA ASP A 154 22.43 9.51 0.45
C ASP A 154 23.10 9.52 1.83
N SER A 155 22.68 10.42 2.71
CA SER A 155 23.16 10.57 4.07
C SER A 155 22.04 11.01 5.01
N PRO A 156 22.05 10.61 6.30
CA PRO A 156 21.16 11.17 7.32
C PRO A 156 21.29 12.69 7.49
N LEU A 157 22.44 13.26 7.13
CA LEU A 157 22.65 14.72 7.18
C LEU A 157 21.74 15.50 6.24
N GLN A 158 21.25 14.86 5.16
CA GLN A 158 20.27 15.49 4.25
C GLN A 158 18.89 15.72 4.88
N LEU A 159 18.65 15.19 6.07
CA LEU A 159 17.47 15.50 6.86
C LEU A 159 17.47 16.93 7.43
N PHE A 160 18.64 17.55 7.61
CA PHE A 160 18.73 18.90 8.18
C PHE A 160 18.24 19.94 7.17
N THR A 161 16.92 20.09 7.08
CA THR A 161 16.19 20.98 6.18
C THR A 161 15.17 21.82 6.97
N PRO A 162 14.69 22.95 6.43
CA PRO A 162 13.58 23.68 7.03
C PRO A 162 12.33 22.81 7.24
N ASP A 163 12.10 21.81 6.39
CA ASP A 163 10.97 20.90 6.51
C ASP A 163 11.12 19.94 7.70
N LEU A 164 12.35 19.55 8.08
CA LEU A 164 12.59 18.83 9.34
C LEU A 164 12.20 19.69 10.54
N ALA A 165 12.59 20.96 10.55
CA ALA A 165 12.23 21.88 11.63
C ALA A 165 10.70 22.07 11.71
N ARG A 166 10.02 22.20 10.56
CA ARG A 166 8.55 22.24 10.50
C ARG A 166 7.93 20.96 11.04
N LEU A 167 8.43 19.79 10.63
CA LEU A 167 7.94 18.50 11.10
C LEU A 167 8.09 18.36 12.61
N ALA A 168 9.23 18.82 13.17
CA ALA A 168 9.49 18.86 14.61
C ALA A 168 8.50 19.80 15.33
N ALA A 169 8.31 21.03 14.83
CA ALA A 169 7.37 22.01 15.37
C ALA A 169 5.91 21.48 15.35
N LEU A 170 5.53 20.74 14.31
CA LEU A 170 4.25 20.06 14.23
C LEU A 170 4.13 18.85 15.19
N GLY A 171 5.22 18.52 15.90
CA GLY A 171 5.27 17.38 16.83
C GLY A 171 5.33 16.02 16.13
N GLY A 172 5.83 15.96 14.89
CA GLY A 172 5.91 14.74 14.08
C GLY A 172 6.72 13.60 14.69
N PHE A 173 7.68 13.91 15.57
CA PHE A 173 8.50 12.93 16.29
C PHE A 173 7.86 12.42 17.60
N GLY A 174 6.73 12.99 18.01
CA GLY A 174 5.93 12.48 19.13
C GLY A 174 5.21 11.18 18.80
N ARG A 175 4.43 10.66 19.76
CA ARG A 175 3.61 9.47 19.57
C ARG A 175 2.29 9.82 18.89
N LEU A 176 1.88 9.02 17.89
CA LEU A 176 0.69 9.23 17.08
C LEU A 176 -0.57 9.31 17.93
N ASP A 177 -0.81 8.29 18.77
CA ASP A 177 -2.00 8.22 19.64
C ASP A 177 -2.10 9.44 20.56
N ALA A 178 -0.98 9.82 21.23
CA ALA A 178 -0.92 10.98 22.10
C ALA A 178 -1.16 12.29 21.32
N ARG A 179 -0.68 12.38 20.08
CA ARG A 179 -0.87 13.57 19.26
C ARG A 179 -2.30 13.73 18.79
N ILE A 180 -2.94 12.66 18.30
CA ILE A 180 -4.36 12.64 17.93
C ILE A 180 -5.22 12.97 19.16
N GLY A 181 -4.90 12.42 20.35
CA GLY A 181 -5.59 12.69 21.62
C GLY A 181 -5.56 14.15 22.09
N ARG A 182 -4.70 15.01 21.51
CA ARG A 182 -4.75 16.47 21.75
C ARG A 182 -5.90 17.14 21.01
N PHE A 183 -6.35 16.56 19.91
CA PHE A 183 -7.42 17.10 19.07
C PHE A 183 -8.77 16.45 19.43
N LEU A 184 -8.80 15.11 19.58
CA LEU A 184 -9.99 14.30 19.79
C LEU A 184 -9.94 13.61 21.15
N LYS A 185 -11.05 13.64 21.89
CA LYS A 185 -11.19 12.99 23.21
C LYS A 185 -11.90 11.65 23.11
N ASP A 186 -12.90 11.55 22.23
CA ASP A 186 -13.60 10.29 21.99
C ASP A 186 -12.62 9.23 21.45
N GLU A 187 -12.54 8.09 22.13
CA GLU A 187 -11.61 7.01 21.77
C GLU A 187 -11.92 6.42 20.42
N ARG A 188 -13.18 6.31 20.03
CA ARG A 188 -13.62 5.76 18.74
C ARG A 188 -13.14 6.64 17.59
N LEU A 189 -13.27 7.96 17.71
CA LEU A 189 -12.70 8.90 16.73
C LEU A 189 -11.17 8.79 16.67
N ARG A 190 -10.49 8.63 17.80
CA ARG A 190 -9.04 8.44 17.81
C ARG A 190 -8.63 7.17 17.08
N ARG A 191 -9.39 6.08 17.17
CA ARG A 191 -9.15 4.84 16.40
C ARG A 191 -9.24 5.12 14.90
N VAL A 192 -10.27 5.82 14.43
CA VAL A 192 -10.48 6.15 13.01
C VAL A 192 -9.32 6.94 12.41
N PHE A 193 -8.72 7.87 13.14
CA PHE A 193 -7.61 8.68 12.64
C PHE A 193 -6.21 8.16 12.99
N SER A 194 -6.10 6.93 13.51
CA SER A 194 -4.80 6.33 13.87
C SER A 194 -4.62 4.87 13.43
N PHE A 195 -5.68 4.15 13.05
CA PHE A 195 -5.57 2.75 12.63
C PHE A 195 -4.62 2.55 11.44
N GLN A 196 -4.48 3.56 10.60
CA GLN A 196 -3.60 3.55 9.42
C GLN A 196 -2.13 3.27 9.75
N SER A 197 -1.71 3.52 10.99
CA SER A 197 -0.35 3.17 11.44
C SER A 197 -0.07 1.67 11.39
N LEU A 198 -1.12 0.83 11.32
CA LEU A 198 -0.99 -0.61 11.13
C LEU A 198 -0.38 -0.94 9.75
N TYR A 199 -0.72 -0.17 8.72
CA TYR A 199 -0.11 -0.29 7.39
C TYR A 199 1.40 0.00 7.43
N ALA A 200 1.81 0.92 8.32
CA ALA A 200 3.22 1.17 8.60
C ALA A 200 3.86 0.10 9.51
N GLY A 201 3.10 -0.89 9.96
CA GLY A 201 3.56 -1.99 10.80
C GLY A 201 3.87 -1.61 12.25
N VAL A 202 3.30 -0.52 12.76
CA VAL A 202 3.56 -0.01 14.11
C VAL A 202 2.25 0.37 14.80
N PRO A 203 2.01 -0.08 16.05
CA PRO A 203 0.82 0.34 16.82
C PRO A 203 0.76 1.87 17.00
N PRO A 204 -0.43 2.49 17.01
CA PRO A 204 -0.59 3.95 17.19
C PRO A 204 0.15 4.52 18.39
N ALA A 205 0.16 3.79 19.51
CA ALA A 205 0.86 4.19 20.74
C ALA A 205 2.39 4.23 20.61
N ARG A 206 2.96 3.63 19.57
CA ARG A 206 4.40 3.58 19.30
C ARG A 206 4.80 4.25 18.01
N ALA A 207 3.87 4.42 17.09
CA ALA A 207 4.11 5.09 15.83
C ALA A 207 4.53 6.56 16.07
N LEU A 208 5.41 7.07 15.22
CA LEU A 208 5.67 8.50 15.19
C LEU A 208 4.43 9.24 14.68
N ALA A 209 4.16 10.43 15.22
CA ALA A 209 3.05 11.25 14.77
C ALA A 209 3.18 11.66 13.29
N ALA A 210 4.39 11.63 12.73
CA ALA A 210 4.66 11.79 11.30
C ALA A 210 3.82 10.81 10.43
N TYR A 211 3.51 9.60 10.93
CA TYR A 211 2.69 8.64 10.20
C TYR A 211 1.21 8.99 10.10
N ALA A 212 0.75 10.04 10.78
CA ALA A 212 -0.57 10.61 10.53
C ALA A 212 -0.73 11.12 9.08
N VAL A 213 0.36 11.24 8.32
CA VAL A 213 0.30 11.52 6.89
C VAL A 213 -0.54 10.47 6.13
N ILE A 214 -0.59 9.23 6.61
CA ILE A 214 -1.43 8.19 6.00
C ILE A 214 -2.91 8.52 6.25
N ALA A 215 -3.26 8.97 7.45
CA ALA A 215 -4.62 9.46 7.72
C ALA A 215 -4.99 10.68 6.85
N TYR A 216 -4.03 11.56 6.51
CA TYR A 216 -4.26 12.61 5.53
C TYR A 216 -4.62 12.03 4.15
N MET A 217 -3.86 11.05 3.66
CA MET A 217 -4.10 10.42 2.36
C MET A 217 -5.50 9.81 2.27
N ASP A 218 -5.94 9.13 3.33
CA ASP A 218 -7.21 8.42 3.37
C ASP A 218 -8.42 9.35 3.63
N THR A 219 -8.28 10.33 4.53
CA THR A 219 -9.43 11.09 5.06
C THR A 219 -9.50 12.52 4.56
N VAL A 220 -8.50 13.00 3.84
CA VAL A 220 -8.45 14.37 3.32
C VAL A 220 -8.20 14.42 1.82
N ALA A 221 -7.26 13.62 1.31
CA ALA A 221 -6.90 13.61 -0.11
C ALA A 221 -7.93 12.86 -0.99
N GLY A 222 -8.60 11.86 -0.43
CA GLY A 222 -9.62 11.08 -1.11
C GLY A 222 -9.25 9.63 -1.32
N VAL A 223 -10.28 8.79 -1.38
CA VAL A 223 -10.18 7.35 -1.66
C VAL A 223 -10.90 7.05 -2.97
N TYR A 224 -10.23 6.32 -3.82
CA TYR A 224 -10.72 5.97 -5.15
C TYR A 224 -10.67 4.46 -5.35
N PHE A 225 -11.55 3.98 -6.21
CA PHE A 225 -11.55 2.61 -6.68
C PHE A 225 -11.49 2.59 -8.21
N PRO A 226 -10.49 1.96 -8.82
CA PRO A 226 -10.42 1.81 -10.27
C PRO A 226 -11.52 0.88 -10.76
N ARG A 227 -12.27 1.28 -11.82
CA ARG A 227 -13.20 0.37 -12.49
C ARG A 227 -12.43 -0.85 -13.02
N GLY A 228 -12.95 -2.04 -12.79
CA GLY A 228 -12.26 -3.28 -13.04
C GLY A 228 -11.35 -3.73 -11.89
N GLY A 229 -11.40 -3.09 -10.71
CA GLY A 229 -10.59 -3.44 -9.52
C GLY A 229 -9.22 -2.79 -9.48
N MET A 230 -8.51 -2.98 -8.39
CA MET A 230 -7.16 -2.39 -8.17
C MET A 230 -6.13 -2.85 -9.21
N HIS A 231 -6.30 -4.06 -9.76
CA HIS A 231 -5.43 -4.57 -10.82
C HIS A 231 -5.53 -3.79 -12.15
N ALA A 232 -6.59 -3.03 -12.36
CA ALA A 232 -6.72 -2.18 -13.54
C ALA A 232 -5.56 -1.17 -13.66
N LEU A 233 -5.04 -0.67 -12.52
CA LEU A 233 -3.92 0.25 -12.51
C LEU A 233 -2.61 -0.37 -13.04
N PRO A 234 -2.05 -1.46 -12.48
CA PRO A 234 -0.83 -2.05 -13.04
C PRO A 234 -1.02 -2.59 -14.46
N ALA A 235 -2.21 -3.06 -14.84
CA ALA A 235 -2.50 -3.49 -16.21
C ALA A 235 -2.42 -2.30 -17.20
N ALA A 236 -2.99 -1.16 -16.84
CA ALA A 236 -2.91 0.07 -17.63
C ALA A 236 -1.47 0.59 -17.74
N MET A 237 -0.72 0.60 -16.61
CA MET A 237 0.71 1.00 -16.61
C MET A 237 1.56 0.09 -17.50
N ALA A 238 1.32 -1.22 -17.48
CA ALA A 238 2.02 -2.18 -18.35
C ALA A 238 1.69 -1.93 -19.83
N LYS A 239 0.42 -1.67 -20.16
CA LYS A 239 -0.01 -1.30 -21.51
C LYS A 239 0.68 -0.03 -21.99
N ALA A 240 0.68 1.04 -21.17
CA ALA A 240 1.37 2.29 -21.47
C ALA A 240 2.89 2.09 -21.66
N ALA A 241 3.53 1.27 -20.82
CA ALA A 241 4.95 0.94 -20.94
C ALA A 241 5.25 0.19 -22.25
N GLY A 242 4.42 -0.78 -22.63
CA GLY A 242 4.54 -1.50 -23.91
C GLY A 242 4.38 -0.55 -25.11
N SER A 243 3.37 0.32 -25.08
CA SER A 243 3.13 1.34 -26.12
C SER A 243 4.30 2.34 -26.24
N ALA A 244 4.98 2.63 -25.13
CA ALA A 244 6.17 3.49 -25.08
C ALA A 244 7.48 2.75 -25.41
N GLY A 245 7.42 1.48 -25.85
CA GLY A 245 8.58 0.71 -26.34
C GLY A 245 9.28 -0.15 -25.30
N ALA A 246 8.70 -0.40 -24.13
CA ALA A 246 9.25 -1.39 -23.20
C ALA A 246 9.12 -2.81 -23.75
N ARG A 247 10.18 -3.62 -23.58
CA ARG A 247 10.11 -5.06 -23.81
C ARG A 247 9.59 -5.73 -22.54
N LEU A 248 8.33 -6.20 -22.55
CA LEU A 248 7.69 -6.87 -21.42
C LEU A 248 7.85 -8.39 -21.56
N ARG A 249 8.41 -9.03 -20.53
CA ARG A 249 8.67 -10.47 -20.45
C ARG A 249 7.96 -11.03 -19.21
N TYR A 250 6.88 -11.74 -19.44
CA TYR A 250 6.09 -12.39 -18.39
C TYR A 250 6.36 -13.89 -18.36
N GLY A 251 6.09 -14.55 -17.21
CA GLY A 251 6.37 -15.97 -17.03
C GLY A 251 7.86 -16.28 -16.93
N GLU A 252 8.70 -15.29 -16.68
CA GLU A 252 10.14 -15.44 -16.64
C GLU A 252 10.71 -15.13 -15.24
N ASN A 253 11.19 -16.17 -14.58
CA ASN A 253 11.83 -16.03 -13.28
C ASN A 253 13.31 -15.67 -13.44
N VAL A 254 13.74 -14.62 -12.75
CA VAL A 254 15.15 -14.24 -12.68
C VAL A 254 15.86 -15.10 -11.65
N VAL A 255 16.85 -15.86 -12.07
CA VAL A 255 17.57 -16.82 -11.21
C VAL A 255 18.89 -16.26 -10.68
N ARG A 256 19.59 -15.39 -11.43
CA ARG A 256 20.86 -14.77 -10.99
C ARG A 256 21.17 -13.49 -11.76
N LEU A 257 22.17 -12.77 -11.26
CA LEU A 257 22.77 -11.61 -11.91
C LEU A 257 24.24 -11.93 -12.26
N ASP A 258 24.59 -11.82 -13.55
CA ASP A 258 25.99 -11.91 -13.97
C ASP A 258 26.69 -10.59 -13.62
N ARG A 259 27.96 -10.67 -13.22
CA ARG A 259 28.74 -9.52 -12.79
C ARG A 259 30.16 -9.52 -13.32
N SER A 260 30.70 -8.31 -13.49
CA SER A 260 32.11 -8.04 -13.60
C SER A 260 32.50 -7.08 -12.48
N GLY A 261 33.22 -7.56 -11.48
CA GLY A 261 33.49 -6.81 -10.27
C GLY A 261 32.21 -6.44 -9.52
N GLN A 262 32.00 -5.14 -9.31
CA GLN A 262 30.80 -4.62 -8.64
C GLN A 262 29.66 -4.26 -9.62
N ARG A 263 29.88 -4.44 -10.93
CA ARG A 263 28.92 -4.08 -11.97
C ARG A 263 28.13 -5.31 -12.41
N VAL A 264 26.80 -5.20 -12.44
CA VAL A 264 25.90 -6.17 -13.07
C VAL A 264 26.02 -6.00 -14.59
N THR A 265 26.30 -7.09 -15.31
CA THR A 265 26.47 -7.10 -16.77
C THR A 265 25.30 -7.75 -17.49
N ALA A 266 24.55 -8.61 -16.81
CA ALA A 266 23.34 -9.21 -17.34
C ALA A 266 22.40 -9.69 -16.21
N VAL A 267 21.12 -9.75 -16.54
CA VAL A 267 20.08 -10.46 -15.79
C VAL A 267 19.88 -11.81 -16.46
N VAL A 268 19.88 -12.89 -15.68
CA VAL A 268 19.71 -14.25 -16.20
C VAL A 268 18.40 -14.81 -15.69
N THR A 269 17.52 -15.18 -16.62
CA THR A 269 16.28 -15.91 -16.36
C THR A 269 16.51 -17.42 -16.50
N GLU A 270 15.47 -18.20 -16.33
CA GLU A 270 15.48 -19.65 -16.61
C GLU A 270 15.66 -19.94 -18.11
N HIS A 271 15.41 -18.98 -18.99
CA HIS A 271 15.38 -19.15 -20.42
C HIS A 271 16.51 -18.42 -21.17
N GLU A 272 16.90 -17.25 -20.71
CA GLU A 272 17.91 -16.45 -21.43
C GLU A 272 18.77 -15.58 -20.51
N ARG A 273 19.83 -15.07 -21.12
CA ARG A 273 20.73 -14.07 -20.54
C ARG A 273 20.47 -12.71 -21.20
N ILE A 274 20.02 -11.72 -20.42
CA ILE A 274 19.67 -10.36 -20.88
C ILE A 274 20.79 -9.41 -20.48
N PRO A 275 21.66 -8.97 -21.41
CA PRO A 275 22.70 -7.96 -21.12
C PRO A 275 22.06 -6.63 -20.70
N CYS A 276 22.68 -5.92 -19.75
CA CYS A 276 22.16 -4.63 -19.27
C CYS A 276 23.29 -3.70 -18.80
N ASP A 277 23.03 -2.40 -18.88
CA ASP A 277 23.90 -1.36 -18.35
C ASP A 277 23.54 -1.05 -16.88
N ALA A 278 22.28 -1.18 -16.50
CA ALA A 278 21.77 -1.01 -15.13
C ALA A 278 20.60 -1.95 -14.85
N VAL A 279 20.34 -2.23 -13.56
CA VAL A 279 19.22 -3.06 -13.14
C VAL A 279 18.42 -2.40 -12.02
N VAL A 280 17.10 -2.42 -12.14
CA VAL A 280 16.15 -2.08 -11.06
C VAL A 280 15.55 -3.37 -10.51
N ILE A 281 15.67 -3.61 -9.21
CA ILE A 281 15.16 -4.82 -8.56
C ILE A 281 13.99 -4.42 -7.67
N THR A 282 12.79 -4.92 -7.99
CA THR A 282 11.56 -4.59 -7.24
C THR A 282 10.99 -5.76 -6.45
N ALA A 283 11.65 -6.91 -6.52
CA ALA A 283 11.37 -8.03 -5.63
C ALA A 283 11.57 -7.64 -4.16
N ASP A 284 10.86 -8.30 -3.24
CA ASP A 284 11.02 -7.99 -1.81
C ASP A 284 12.44 -8.28 -1.33
N LEU A 285 12.84 -7.63 -0.23
CA LEU A 285 14.23 -7.60 0.26
C LEU A 285 14.92 -8.98 0.33
N PRO A 286 14.28 -10.07 0.82
CA PRO A 286 14.94 -11.38 0.86
C PRO A 286 15.34 -11.88 -0.53
N VAL A 287 14.46 -11.69 -1.53
CA VAL A 287 14.73 -12.09 -2.91
C VAL A 287 15.77 -11.16 -3.54
N ALA A 288 15.61 -9.84 -3.36
CA ALA A 288 16.54 -8.85 -3.89
C ALA A 288 17.98 -9.08 -3.38
N TYR A 289 18.16 -9.30 -2.08
CA TYR A 289 19.49 -9.53 -1.49
C TYR A 289 20.09 -10.88 -1.89
N ARG A 290 19.27 -11.91 -2.10
CA ARG A 290 19.72 -13.19 -2.66
C ARG A 290 20.24 -13.02 -4.08
N LEU A 291 19.51 -12.33 -4.97
CA LEU A 291 19.96 -12.03 -6.34
C LEU A 291 21.25 -11.21 -6.35
N LEU A 292 21.38 -10.28 -5.40
CA LEU A 292 22.59 -9.48 -5.24
C LEU A 292 23.74 -10.24 -4.56
N GLY A 293 23.51 -11.47 -4.08
CA GLY A 293 24.53 -12.25 -3.36
C GLY A 293 25.01 -11.59 -2.08
N ARG A 294 24.28 -10.60 -1.56
CA ARG A 294 24.63 -9.84 -0.35
C ARG A 294 23.46 -9.11 0.27
N ALA A 295 23.47 -9.01 1.57
CA ALA A 295 22.61 -8.11 2.34
C ALA A 295 23.45 -7.01 3.00
N PRO A 296 22.98 -5.75 3.05
CA PRO A 296 23.67 -4.69 3.77
C PRO A 296 23.80 -5.04 5.26
N ARG A 297 25.01 -4.85 5.82
CA ARG A 297 25.19 -4.91 7.27
C ARG A 297 24.42 -3.76 7.91
N ARG A 298 23.60 -4.07 8.91
CA ARG A 298 22.81 -3.10 9.65
C ARG A 298 23.12 -3.21 11.13
N PRO A 299 23.29 -2.08 11.85
CA PRO A 299 23.50 -2.12 13.30
C PRO A 299 22.28 -2.67 14.05
N VAL A 300 21.09 -2.50 13.49
CA VAL A 300 19.83 -3.07 13.99
C VAL A 300 19.23 -3.95 12.91
N GLY A 301 18.90 -5.19 13.25
CA GLY A 301 18.26 -6.15 12.35
C GLY A 301 16.93 -5.60 11.79
N LEU A 302 16.58 -6.03 10.58
CA LEU A 302 15.31 -5.67 9.98
C LEU A 302 14.15 -6.29 10.76
N ARG A 303 13.25 -5.44 11.23
CA ARG A 303 11.98 -5.83 11.83
C ARG A 303 10.90 -5.80 10.76
N ALA A 304 10.24 -6.93 10.53
CA ALA A 304 9.11 -7.01 9.62
C ALA A 304 7.87 -6.35 10.22
N ALA A 305 7.00 -5.84 9.37
CA ALA A 305 5.65 -5.44 9.75
C ALA A 305 4.83 -6.66 10.19
N PRO A 306 3.75 -6.50 10.97
CA PRO A 306 2.75 -7.54 11.10
C PRO A 306 2.29 -8.04 9.74
N SER A 307 1.70 -9.21 9.70
CA SER A 307 1.09 -9.77 8.49
C SER A 307 -0.43 -9.56 8.48
N ALA A 308 -1.08 -10.14 7.52
CA ALA A 308 -2.53 -10.21 7.43
C ALA A 308 -2.96 -11.56 6.87
N VAL A 309 -4.07 -12.06 7.39
CA VAL A 309 -4.89 -13.04 6.69
C VAL A 309 -5.88 -12.27 5.83
N VAL A 310 -6.01 -12.68 4.58
CA VAL A 310 -7.03 -12.18 3.66
C VAL A 310 -7.99 -13.31 3.33
N LEU A 311 -9.27 -13.09 3.60
CA LEU A 311 -10.34 -13.99 3.21
C LEU A 311 -11.17 -13.33 2.12
N HIS A 312 -11.12 -13.86 0.91
CA HIS A 312 -12.02 -13.51 -0.18
C HIS A 312 -13.26 -14.36 -0.09
N VAL A 313 -14.42 -13.72 -0.06
CA VAL A 313 -15.71 -14.40 0.05
C VAL A 313 -16.60 -13.95 -1.12
N GLY A 314 -16.88 -14.89 -2.03
CA GLY A 314 -17.94 -14.78 -3.01
C GLY A 314 -19.25 -15.29 -2.39
N CYS A 315 -20.33 -14.50 -2.45
CA CYS A 315 -21.60 -14.87 -1.85
C CYS A 315 -22.78 -14.41 -2.72
N ASP A 316 -23.93 -15.05 -2.54
CA ASP A 316 -25.19 -14.73 -3.22
C ASP A 316 -26.08 -13.74 -2.44
N ARG A 317 -25.53 -13.16 -1.38
CA ARG A 317 -26.23 -12.24 -0.47
C ARG A 317 -25.45 -10.95 -0.26
N THR A 318 -26.15 -9.87 0.05
CA THR A 318 -25.57 -8.56 0.40
C THR A 318 -26.07 -8.07 1.75
N TRP A 319 -25.30 -7.17 2.37
CA TRP A 319 -25.62 -6.51 3.63
C TRP A 319 -25.58 -4.99 3.41
N PRO A 320 -26.75 -4.31 3.43
CA PRO A 320 -26.85 -2.87 3.13
C PRO A 320 -26.03 -1.98 4.06
N GLN A 321 -25.76 -2.44 5.30
CA GLN A 321 -24.95 -1.71 6.27
C GLN A 321 -23.46 -1.64 5.89
N LEU A 322 -22.97 -2.44 4.94
CA LEU A 322 -21.60 -2.35 4.47
C LEU A 322 -21.45 -1.27 3.40
N ALA A 323 -20.55 -0.33 3.63
CA ALA A 323 -20.03 0.55 2.58
C ALA A 323 -19.05 -0.20 1.67
N HIS A 324 -18.49 0.48 0.64
CA HIS A 324 -17.41 -0.12 -0.17
C HIS A 324 -16.25 -0.57 0.74
N HIS A 325 -15.79 0.31 1.64
CA HIS A 325 -14.87 -0.03 2.71
C HIS A 325 -15.56 0.11 4.05
N THR A 326 -15.55 -0.94 4.86
CA THR A 326 -16.03 -0.93 6.22
C THR A 326 -14.94 -1.41 7.15
N ILE A 327 -14.64 -0.64 8.19
CA ILE A 327 -13.73 -1.05 9.25
C ILE A 327 -14.56 -1.43 10.45
N SER A 328 -14.63 -2.72 10.74
CA SER A 328 -15.30 -3.26 11.91
C SER A 328 -14.33 -3.30 13.09
N PHE A 329 -14.41 -2.33 13.98
CA PHE A 329 -13.58 -2.23 15.17
C PHE A 329 -14.06 -3.17 16.27
N GLY A 330 -13.14 -3.99 16.81
CA GLY A 330 -13.38 -4.72 18.05
C GLY A 330 -13.48 -3.80 19.26
N ALA A 331 -13.97 -4.30 20.38
CA ALA A 331 -13.98 -3.57 21.66
C ALA A 331 -12.55 -3.32 22.17
N ALA A 332 -11.69 -4.34 22.06
CA ALA A 332 -10.28 -4.23 22.43
C ALA A 332 -9.48 -3.47 21.37
N TRP A 333 -8.57 -2.59 21.81
CA TRP A 333 -7.72 -1.82 20.90
C TRP A 333 -6.23 -2.03 21.16
N LYS A 334 -5.73 -1.59 22.32
CA LYS A 334 -4.29 -1.66 22.64
C LYS A 334 -3.80 -3.10 22.80
N THR A 335 -4.59 -3.96 23.41
CA THR A 335 -4.25 -5.36 23.66
C THR A 335 -4.06 -6.13 22.38
N THR A 336 -4.95 -5.95 21.39
CA THR A 336 -4.89 -6.67 20.12
C THR A 336 -3.67 -6.30 19.29
N PHE A 337 -3.22 -5.04 19.36
CA PHE A 337 -1.94 -4.66 18.74
C PHE A 337 -0.73 -5.35 19.42
N ASP A 338 -0.73 -5.47 20.74
CA ASP A 338 0.36 -6.16 21.45
C ASP A 338 0.37 -7.67 21.13
N GLU A 339 -0.79 -8.30 20.97
CA GLU A 339 -0.92 -9.68 20.53
C GLU A 339 -0.21 -9.90 19.21
N VAL A 340 -0.52 -9.09 18.20
CA VAL A 340 0.01 -9.21 16.84
C VAL A 340 1.48 -8.78 16.72
N THR A 341 1.88 -7.69 17.40
CA THR A 341 3.19 -7.08 17.16
C THR A 341 4.30 -7.54 18.10
N ARG A 342 3.94 -8.20 19.23
CA ARG A 342 4.89 -8.58 20.29
C ARG A 342 4.73 -10.02 20.77
N ARG A 343 3.49 -10.48 20.97
CA ARG A 343 3.21 -11.81 21.55
C ARG A 343 3.14 -12.91 20.49
N GLY A 344 3.12 -12.55 19.20
CA GLY A 344 3.01 -13.50 18.10
C GLY A 344 1.71 -14.29 18.09
N ARG A 345 0.60 -13.68 18.58
CA ARG A 345 -0.73 -14.31 18.67
C ARG A 345 -1.72 -13.62 17.76
N LEU A 346 -2.72 -14.36 17.29
CA LEU A 346 -3.89 -13.78 16.64
C LEU A 346 -4.61 -12.82 17.59
N MET A 347 -5.30 -11.83 17.03
CA MET A 347 -6.11 -10.91 17.82
C MET A 347 -7.27 -11.68 18.47
N SER A 348 -7.41 -11.54 19.79
CA SER A 348 -8.52 -12.12 20.55
C SER A 348 -9.86 -11.44 20.24
N ASP A 349 -9.82 -10.16 19.83
CA ASP A 349 -10.96 -9.36 19.39
C ASP A 349 -10.51 -8.52 18.18
N PRO A 350 -10.55 -9.09 16.96
CA PRO A 350 -9.93 -8.48 15.80
C PRO A 350 -10.69 -7.24 15.29
N SER A 351 -9.95 -6.19 14.92
CA SER A 351 -10.48 -5.16 14.05
C SER A 351 -10.25 -5.59 12.60
N LEU A 352 -11.31 -5.59 11.79
CA LEU A 352 -11.33 -6.14 10.43
C LEU A 352 -11.58 -5.03 9.41
N LEU A 353 -10.84 -5.06 8.29
CA LEU A 353 -11.20 -4.29 7.11
C LEU A 353 -12.03 -5.19 6.18
N ILE A 354 -13.22 -4.75 5.87
CA ILE A 354 -14.13 -5.42 4.92
C ILE A 354 -14.24 -4.50 3.69
N THR A 355 -13.78 -4.96 2.55
CA THR A 355 -13.98 -4.26 1.27
C THR A 355 -14.98 -5.04 0.43
N ARG A 356 -16.00 -4.37 -0.08
CA ARG A 356 -17.00 -4.90 -0.99
C ARG A 356 -16.82 -4.23 -2.37
N PRO A 357 -15.90 -4.70 -3.21
CA PRO A 357 -15.59 -4.05 -4.49
C PRO A 357 -16.79 -4.07 -5.46
N THR A 358 -17.66 -5.08 -5.36
CA THR A 358 -18.90 -5.18 -6.14
C THR A 358 -19.94 -4.10 -5.78
N ALA A 359 -19.76 -3.33 -4.71
CA ALA A 359 -20.58 -2.14 -4.45
C ALA A 359 -20.33 -1.02 -5.46
N SER A 360 -19.12 -0.94 -6.01
CA SER A 360 -18.72 0.08 -7.00
C SER A 360 -18.59 -0.49 -8.41
N ASP A 361 -18.28 -1.78 -8.54
CA ASP A 361 -18.15 -2.47 -9.82
C ASP A 361 -18.75 -3.88 -9.75
N PRO A 362 -20.04 -4.03 -10.08
CA PRO A 362 -20.70 -5.34 -10.08
C PRO A 362 -20.06 -6.37 -11.02
N GLY A 363 -19.33 -5.93 -12.05
CA GLY A 363 -18.66 -6.82 -13.02
C GLY A 363 -17.52 -7.66 -12.42
N LEU A 364 -17.16 -7.46 -11.16
CA LEU A 364 -16.14 -8.25 -10.46
C LEU A 364 -16.67 -9.59 -9.89
N ALA A 365 -17.96 -9.85 -10.00
CA ALA A 365 -18.61 -11.09 -9.58
C ALA A 365 -19.64 -11.56 -10.63
N PRO A 366 -20.06 -12.83 -10.63
CA PRO A 366 -21.19 -13.30 -11.45
C PRO A 366 -22.48 -12.53 -11.13
N PRO A 367 -23.43 -12.46 -12.07
CA PRO A 367 -24.73 -11.83 -11.82
C PRO A 367 -25.40 -12.39 -10.55
N GLY A 368 -25.93 -11.50 -9.70
CA GLY A 368 -26.56 -11.86 -8.43
C GLY A 368 -25.58 -12.23 -7.30
N HIS A 369 -24.27 -12.18 -7.55
CA HIS A 369 -23.26 -12.46 -6.53
C HIS A 369 -22.48 -11.20 -6.13
N HIS A 370 -21.87 -11.29 -4.96
CA HIS A 370 -21.10 -10.20 -4.35
C HIS A 370 -19.74 -10.71 -3.88
N LEU A 371 -18.73 -9.87 -3.99
CA LEU A 371 -17.38 -10.17 -3.53
C LEU A 371 -17.05 -9.35 -2.28
N HIS A 372 -16.54 -10.01 -1.26
CA HIS A 372 -16.01 -9.39 -0.05
C HIS A 372 -14.53 -9.78 0.10
N TYR A 373 -13.72 -8.79 0.41
CA TYR A 373 -12.32 -8.93 0.80
C TYR A 373 -12.23 -8.60 2.28
N VAL A 374 -11.94 -9.58 3.12
CA VAL A 374 -11.83 -9.41 4.57
C VAL A 374 -10.37 -9.53 4.96
N LEU A 375 -9.81 -8.45 5.50
CA LEU A 375 -8.44 -8.43 6.02
C LEU A 375 -8.46 -8.47 7.54
N ALA A 376 -7.83 -9.50 8.10
CA ALA A 376 -7.60 -9.68 9.52
C ALA A 376 -6.10 -9.52 9.82
N PRO A 377 -5.68 -8.49 10.58
CA PRO A 377 -4.28 -8.36 10.97
C PRO A 377 -3.83 -9.55 11.82
N CYS A 378 -2.63 -10.06 11.56
CA CYS A 378 -2.07 -11.17 12.29
C CYS A 378 -0.54 -11.04 12.44
N PRO A 379 0.12 -11.85 13.29
CA PRO A 379 1.57 -11.83 13.38
C PRO A 379 2.22 -12.34 12.09
N ASN A 380 3.42 -11.85 11.79
CA ASN A 380 4.26 -12.41 10.75
C ASN A 380 4.95 -13.70 11.23
N THR A 381 5.54 -14.47 10.31
CA THR A 381 6.15 -15.77 10.62
C THR A 381 7.47 -15.68 11.42
N ALA A 382 8.02 -14.49 11.64
CA ALA A 382 9.21 -14.33 12.50
C ALA A 382 8.88 -14.39 13.99
N ILE A 383 7.65 -14.07 14.38
CA ILE A 383 7.21 -14.01 15.80
C ILE A 383 5.96 -14.83 16.07
N GLY A 384 5.20 -15.19 15.06
CA GLY A 384 3.93 -15.94 15.12
C GLY A 384 4.05 -17.34 14.52
N PRO A 385 2.90 -17.98 14.20
CA PRO A 385 2.86 -19.30 13.59
C PRO A 385 3.68 -19.38 12.31
N ASP A 386 4.48 -20.41 12.17
CA ASP A 386 5.21 -20.74 10.95
C ASP A 386 4.28 -21.36 9.87
N ALA A 387 4.84 -21.72 8.72
CA ALA A 387 4.07 -22.26 7.61
C ALA A 387 3.33 -23.57 7.98
N ARG A 388 3.94 -24.44 8.80
CA ARG A 388 3.33 -25.69 9.25
C ARG A 388 2.16 -25.43 10.19
N ALA A 389 2.36 -24.57 11.17
CA ALA A 389 1.31 -24.19 12.10
C ALA A 389 0.13 -23.49 11.38
N TRP A 390 0.40 -22.71 10.33
CA TRP A 390 -0.66 -22.11 9.52
C TRP A 390 -1.50 -23.14 8.76
N ALA A 391 -0.92 -24.24 8.28
CA ALA A 391 -1.69 -25.30 7.61
C ALA A 391 -2.78 -25.90 8.53
N GLU A 392 -2.50 -26.01 9.81
CA GLU A 392 -3.45 -26.51 10.82
C GLU A 392 -4.41 -25.41 11.33
N LEU A 393 -3.93 -24.18 11.43
CA LEU A 393 -4.66 -23.06 12.00
C LEU A 393 -5.68 -22.44 11.03
N ALA A 394 -5.35 -22.39 9.73
CA ALA A 394 -6.13 -21.65 8.75
C ALA A 394 -7.62 -22.06 8.68
N PRO A 395 -7.98 -23.37 8.65
CA PRO A 395 -9.38 -23.77 8.61
C PRO A 395 -10.17 -23.31 9.84
N ARG A 396 -9.56 -23.39 11.03
CA ARG A 396 -10.17 -22.96 12.30
C ARG A 396 -10.33 -21.44 12.33
N TYR A 397 -9.30 -20.71 11.91
CA TYR A 397 -9.33 -19.25 11.90
C TYR A 397 -10.34 -18.72 10.88
N ARG A 398 -10.47 -19.37 9.71
CA ARG A 398 -11.55 -19.09 8.76
C ARG A 398 -12.94 -19.15 9.43
N THR A 399 -13.23 -20.25 10.12
CA THR A 399 -14.51 -20.41 10.83
C THR A 399 -14.71 -19.31 11.88
N GLN A 400 -13.68 -19.00 12.66
CA GLN A 400 -13.73 -17.91 13.63
C GLN A 400 -14.03 -16.56 13.00
N LEU A 401 -13.40 -16.25 11.86
CA LEU A 401 -13.65 -14.97 11.14
C LEU A 401 -15.08 -14.89 10.62
N LEU A 402 -15.62 -15.95 10.02
CA LEU A 402 -17.01 -15.96 9.55
C LEU A 402 -17.99 -15.80 10.72
N THR A 403 -17.81 -16.55 11.79
CA THR A 403 -18.63 -16.43 13.01
C THR A 403 -18.58 -15.01 13.59
N GLU A 404 -17.40 -14.40 13.63
CA GLU A 404 -17.24 -13.04 14.14
C GLU A 404 -17.94 -12.00 13.23
N LEU A 405 -17.85 -12.15 11.92
CA LEU A 405 -18.54 -11.30 10.96
C LEU A 405 -20.07 -11.42 11.10
N GLU A 406 -20.58 -12.63 11.28
CA GLU A 406 -22.01 -12.85 11.53
C GLU A 406 -22.46 -12.19 12.84
N ARG A 407 -21.70 -12.36 13.92
CA ARG A 407 -21.95 -11.71 15.20
C ARG A 407 -21.97 -10.19 15.11
N ARG A 408 -21.21 -9.60 14.17
CA ARG A 408 -21.12 -8.16 13.90
C ARG A 408 -22.13 -7.67 12.87
N GLY A 409 -23.13 -8.47 12.54
CA GLY A 409 -24.30 -8.06 11.74
C GLY A 409 -24.34 -8.59 10.30
N LEU A 410 -23.38 -9.43 9.87
CA LEU A 410 -23.44 -10.11 8.57
C LEU A 410 -24.17 -11.46 8.71
N ALA A 411 -25.37 -11.45 9.30
CA ALA A 411 -26.13 -12.65 9.57
C ALA A 411 -26.34 -13.50 8.31
N GLY A 412 -26.05 -14.81 8.40
CA GLY A 412 -26.14 -15.78 7.31
C GLY A 412 -25.00 -15.72 6.31
N LEU A 413 -23.88 -15.06 6.63
CA LEU A 413 -22.71 -14.99 5.75
C LEU A 413 -22.17 -16.38 5.43
N ALA A 414 -21.94 -17.22 6.44
CA ALA A 414 -21.36 -18.55 6.23
C ALA A 414 -22.23 -19.43 5.33
N ALA A 415 -23.57 -19.32 5.42
CA ALA A 415 -24.50 -20.06 4.57
C ALA A 415 -24.60 -19.51 3.15
N SER A 416 -24.23 -18.25 2.90
CA SER A 416 -24.30 -17.59 1.60
C SER A 416 -23.02 -17.70 0.77
N VAL A 417 -21.97 -18.32 1.32
CA VAL A 417 -20.67 -18.48 0.63
C VAL A 417 -20.82 -19.43 -0.55
N THR A 418 -20.56 -18.95 -1.75
CA THR A 418 -20.56 -19.73 -3.00
C THR A 418 -19.15 -20.00 -3.52
N ASP A 419 -18.19 -19.16 -3.13
CA ASP A 419 -16.78 -19.29 -3.50
C ASP A 419 -15.91 -18.58 -2.45
N GLU A 420 -14.73 -19.13 -2.16
CA GLU A 420 -13.82 -18.51 -1.21
C GLU A 420 -12.34 -18.78 -1.51
N LEU A 421 -11.50 -17.89 -1.04
CA LEU A 421 -10.06 -18.06 -1.05
C LEU A 421 -9.46 -17.40 0.20
N MET A 422 -8.70 -18.15 0.97
CA MET A 422 -7.97 -17.63 2.12
C MET A 422 -6.48 -17.54 1.82
N VAL A 423 -5.88 -16.40 2.07
CA VAL A 423 -4.44 -16.17 1.93
C VAL A 423 -3.85 -15.89 3.31
N THR A 424 -2.83 -16.62 3.68
CA THR A 424 -2.21 -16.61 5.02
C THR A 424 -0.78 -16.06 4.99
N PRO A 425 -0.15 -15.80 6.14
CA PRO A 425 1.28 -15.49 6.21
C PRO A 425 2.19 -16.55 5.57
N ALA A 426 1.80 -17.82 5.59
CA ALA A 426 2.55 -18.89 4.91
C ALA A 426 2.55 -18.67 3.39
N ASP A 427 1.41 -18.32 2.81
CA ASP A 427 1.28 -18.05 1.38
C ASP A 427 2.08 -16.82 0.96
N TRP A 428 2.03 -15.75 1.76
CA TRP A 428 2.88 -14.57 1.53
C TRP A 428 4.37 -14.92 1.59
N GLN A 429 4.78 -15.77 2.52
CA GLN A 429 6.18 -16.23 2.62
C GLN A 429 6.59 -17.07 1.42
N ALA A 430 5.76 -17.98 0.96
CA ALA A 430 5.99 -18.79 -0.25
C ALA A 430 6.16 -17.91 -1.50
N GLN A 431 5.47 -16.77 -1.56
CA GLN A 431 5.63 -15.76 -2.60
C GLN A 431 6.95 -14.94 -2.47
N GLY A 432 7.75 -15.17 -1.43
CA GLY A 432 9.03 -14.50 -1.21
C GLY A 432 8.94 -13.20 -0.41
N HIS A 433 7.83 -12.92 0.27
CA HIS A 433 7.70 -11.75 1.13
C HIS A 433 8.43 -11.93 2.47
N LEU A 434 9.01 -10.83 2.97
CA LEU A 434 9.77 -10.80 4.21
C LEU A 434 8.95 -11.33 5.39
N TYR A 435 9.31 -12.49 5.93
CA TYR A 435 8.60 -13.16 7.02
C TYR A 435 7.08 -13.25 6.82
N GLY A 436 6.65 -13.52 5.58
CA GLY A 436 5.25 -13.70 5.27
C GLY A 436 4.37 -12.47 5.51
N THR A 437 4.91 -11.25 5.36
CA THR A 437 4.09 -10.03 5.43
C THR A 437 4.01 -9.31 4.08
N PRO A 438 2.79 -8.95 3.61
CA PRO A 438 2.64 -8.12 2.42
C PRO A 438 3.10 -6.68 2.63
N PHE A 439 3.36 -6.26 3.88
CA PHE A 439 3.75 -4.89 4.26
C PHE A 439 5.27 -4.68 4.38
N SER A 440 6.10 -5.74 4.14
CA SER A 440 7.56 -5.70 4.19
C SER A 440 8.10 -5.22 5.56
N ALA A 441 9.16 -4.40 5.60
CA ALA A 441 9.78 -3.91 6.83
C ALA A 441 8.91 -2.86 7.54
N ALA A 442 8.74 -2.99 8.87
CA ALA A 442 8.01 -2.05 9.70
C ALA A 442 8.66 -0.65 9.70
N HIS A 443 7.85 0.38 9.83
CA HIS A 443 8.30 1.77 9.90
C HIS A 443 8.60 2.20 11.35
N THR A 444 9.51 1.47 12.01
CA THR A 444 10.07 1.93 13.28
C THR A 444 10.99 3.12 13.05
N PHE A 445 11.34 3.89 14.09
CA PHE A 445 12.27 5.01 13.95
C PHE A 445 13.58 4.61 13.24
N ALA A 446 14.18 3.48 13.64
CA ALA A 446 15.41 2.95 13.04
C ALA A 446 15.23 2.37 11.62
N GLN A 447 14.02 2.39 11.06
CA GLN A 447 13.68 1.89 9.73
C GLN A 447 12.82 2.89 8.93
N THR A 448 12.94 4.19 9.23
CA THR A 448 12.16 5.28 8.63
C THR A 448 13.11 6.26 7.93
N GLY A 449 12.68 6.81 6.79
CA GLY A 449 13.46 7.79 6.02
C GLY A 449 14.86 7.25 5.65
N PRO A 450 15.95 7.96 5.95
CA PRO A 450 17.30 7.54 5.57
C PRO A 450 17.80 6.29 6.31
N PHE A 451 17.11 5.86 7.38
CA PHE A 451 17.41 4.62 8.12
C PHE A 451 16.70 3.40 7.52
N ARG A 452 15.77 3.58 6.58
CA ARG A 452 15.18 2.48 5.82
C ARG A 452 16.23 1.87 4.87
N PRO A 453 16.08 0.59 4.41
CA PRO A 453 16.96 0.06 3.38
C PRO A 453 17.04 1.01 2.19
N ARG A 454 18.26 1.41 1.85
CA ARG A 454 18.50 2.36 0.75
C ARG A 454 18.21 1.73 -0.58
N ASN A 455 17.82 2.52 -1.56
CA ASN A 455 17.67 2.04 -2.92
C ASN A 455 19.03 1.78 -3.63
N LEU A 456 20.12 2.44 -3.23
CA LEU A 456 21.47 2.07 -3.63
C LEU A 456 22.06 1.04 -2.67
N VAL A 457 22.56 -0.07 -3.20
CA VAL A 457 23.16 -1.15 -2.41
C VAL A 457 24.69 -1.03 -2.48
N ASN A 458 25.34 -0.90 -1.33
CA ASN A 458 26.81 -0.82 -1.26
C ASN A 458 27.46 -2.06 -1.89
N GLY A 459 28.52 -1.85 -2.69
CA GLY A 459 29.24 -2.90 -3.43
C GLY A 459 28.49 -3.37 -4.68
N THR A 460 27.56 -2.56 -5.17
CA THR A 460 27.03 -2.62 -6.53
C THR A 460 27.12 -1.23 -7.15
N GLU A 461 27.54 -1.15 -8.42
CA GLU A 461 27.71 0.12 -9.11
C GLU A 461 26.43 0.56 -9.83
N ASN A 462 25.66 -0.41 -10.36
CA ASN A 462 24.57 -0.17 -11.30
C ASN A 462 23.28 -0.94 -10.95
N ALA A 463 23.11 -1.35 -9.71
CA ALA A 463 21.88 -1.97 -9.21
C ALA A 463 21.13 -1.02 -8.27
N VAL A 464 19.83 -0.85 -8.49
CA VAL A 464 18.93 0.00 -7.69
C VAL A 464 17.74 -0.82 -7.22
N LEU A 465 17.37 -0.65 -5.95
CA LEU A 465 16.15 -1.26 -5.39
C LEU A 465 14.97 -0.31 -5.51
N ALA A 466 13.77 -0.85 -5.73
CA ALA A 466 12.51 -0.12 -5.61
C ALA A 466 11.44 -0.99 -4.94
N GLY A 467 10.38 -0.36 -4.45
CA GLY A 467 9.25 -1.04 -3.82
C GLY A 467 9.15 -0.81 -2.33
N CYS A 468 8.22 -1.52 -1.68
CA CYS A 468 7.86 -1.28 -0.27
C CYS A 468 8.97 -1.64 0.74
N GLY A 469 9.95 -2.44 0.37
CA GLY A 469 11.11 -2.78 1.23
C GLY A 469 12.11 -1.65 1.39
N THR A 470 12.16 -0.69 0.45
CA THR A 470 13.07 0.46 0.45
C THR A 470 12.31 1.78 0.67
N THR A 471 12.99 2.91 0.52
CA THR A 471 12.38 4.25 0.63
C THR A 471 11.41 4.52 -0.55
N PRO A 472 10.29 5.23 -0.30
CA PRO A 472 9.82 5.74 1.00
C PRO A 472 9.12 4.68 1.86
N GLY A 473 8.61 3.59 1.31
CA GLY A 473 8.04 2.48 2.07
C GLY A 473 6.79 1.86 1.47
N VAL A 474 5.95 1.25 2.33
CA VAL A 474 4.73 0.55 1.95
C VAL A 474 3.58 1.52 1.62
N GLY A 475 2.73 1.14 0.67
CA GLY A 475 1.55 1.86 0.20
C GLY A 475 1.57 2.05 -1.33
N VAL A 476 0.39 2.18 -1.94
CA VAL A 476 0.30 2.38 -3.41
C VAL A 476 1.04 3.66 -3.83
N PRO A 477 0.78 4.84 -3.23
CA PRO A 477 1.50 6.05 -3.60
C PRO A 477 3.02 5.94 -3.40
N THR A 478 3.42 5.39 -2.26
CA THR A 478 4.84 5.30 -1.88
C THR A 478 5.63 4.33 -2.75
N VAL A 479 5.04 3.23 -3.24
CA VAL A 479 5.75 2.33 -4.16
C VAL A 479 5.86 2.91 -5.57
N LEU A 480 4.89 3.72 -6.01
CA LEU A 480 4.98 4.49 -7.25
C LEU A 480 6.13 5.50 -7.16
N ILE A 481 6.19 6.26 -6.07
CA ILE A 481 7.31 7.17 -5.78
C ILE A 481 8.64 6.40 -5.72
N SER A 482 8.67 5.21 -5.10
CA SER A 482 9.90 4.40 -5.03
C SER A 482 10.44 4.03 -6.41
N GLY A 483 9.56 3.70 -7.37
CA GLY A 483 9.91 3.46 -8.77
C GLY A 483 10.50 4.71 -9.45
N LYS A 484 9.85 5.87 -9.27
CA LYS A 484 10.34 7.18 -9.72
C LYS A 484 11.74 7.49 -9.16
N LEU A 485 11.92 7.32 -7.85
CA LEU A 485 13.20 7.59 -7.18
C LEU A 485 14.31 6.65 -7.66
N ALA A 486 13.98 5.40 -7.98
CA ALA A 486 14.93 4.47 -8.58
C ALA A 486 15.32 4.89 -10.00
N ALA A 487 14.36 5.31 -10.83
CA ALA A 487 14.65 5.86 -12.17
C ALA A 487 15.54 7.11 -12.08
N ALA A 488 15.29 8.02 -11.12
CA ALA A 488 16.11 9.21 -10.90
C ALA A 488 17.56 8.87 -10.51
N ARG A 489 17.82 7.74 -9.82
CA ARG A 489 19.19 7.24 -9.56
C ARG A 489 19.94 6.87 -10.83
N ILE A 490 19.21 6.43 -11.85
CA ILE A 490 19.79 5.96 -13.14
C ILE A 490 19.95 7.12 -14.11
N THR A 491 18.97 8.01 -14.18
CA THR A 491 18.91 9.06 -15.21
C THR A 491 19.53 10.38 -14.77
N GLY A 492 19.64 10.62 -13.47
CA GLY A 492 20.02 11.93 -12.92
C GLY A 492 18.94 13.01 -13.06
N ALA A 493 17.85 12.73 -13.75
CA ALA A 493 16.77 13.67 -13.96
C ALA A 493 15.93 13.82 -12.68
N ALA A 494 15.62 15.07 -12.32
CA ALA A 494 14.50 15.33 -11.43
C ALA A 494 13.23 14.97 -12.22
N ALA A 495 12.37 14.10 -11.66
CA ALA A 495 11.10 13.79 -12.29
C ALA A 495 10.26 15.08 -12.44
N PRO A 496 9.52 15.25 -13.56
CA PRO A 496 8.61 16.37 -13.70
C PRO A 496 7.63 16.38 -12.52
N ARG A 497 7.40 17.56 -11.95
CA ARG A 497 6.40 17.70 -10.89
C ARG A 497 5.00 17.52 -11.47
N PRO A 498 4.09 16.80 -10.80
CA PRO A 498 2.74 16.60 -11.30
C PRO A 498 2.07 17.96 -11.55
N ARG A 499 1.50 18.15 -12.72
CA ARG A 499 0.64 19.28 -13.00
C ARG A 499 -0.63 19.09 -12.17
N ARG A 500 -0.89 19.97 -11.21
CA ARG A 500 -2.17 20.00 -10.50
C ARG A 500 -3.27 20.26 -11.53
N ARG A 501 -3.96 19.22 -11.99
CA ARG A 501 -5.27 19.40 -12.60
C ARG A 501 -6.28 19.66 -11.46
N PRO A 502 -7.24 20.59 -11.63
CA PRO A 502 -8.32 20.72 -10.67
C PRO A 502 -9.04 19.36 -10.57
N HIS A 503 -9.29 18.94 -9.33
CA HIS A 503 -10.10 17.76 -9.01
C HIS A 503 -11.39 17.82 -9.83
N PRO A 504 -11.83 16.75 -10.52
CA PRO A 504 -13.18 16.70 -11.01
C PRO A 504 -14.10 16.85 -9.80
N ALA A 505 -14.86 17.94 -9.76
CA ALA A 505 -15.86 18.17 -8.74
C ALA A 505 -16.82 16.97 -8.75
N ALA A 506 -17.15 16.45 -7.57
CA ALA A 506 -18.16 15.41 -7.44
C ALA A 506 -19.44 15.88 -8.15
N ALA A 507 -19.85 15.13 -9.17
CA ALA A 507 -21.15 15.36 -9.80
C ALA A 507 -22.23 15.18 -8.71
N PRO A 508 -23.20 16.10 -8.59
CA PRO A 508 -24.31 15.92 -7.67
C PRO A 508 -25.11 14.70 -8.10
N ASN A 509 -25.40 13.81 -7.16
CA ASN A 509 -26.32 12.69 -7.35
C ASN A 509 -27.70 13.22 -7.78
N SER A 510 -27.99 13.18 -9.06
CA SER A 510 -29.32 13.32 -9.57
C SER A 510 -30.03 11.96 -9.57
N ALA A 511 -30.59 11.63 -8.44
CA ALA A 511 -31.62 10.59 -8.31
C ALA A 511 -32.64 11.07 -7.26
N GLU A 512 -33.35 12.12 -7.57
CA GLU A 512 -34.73 12.32 -7.12
C GLU A 512 -35.63 11.62 -8.10
N GLU A 513 -36.03 10.41 -7.82
CA GLU A 513 -37.28 9.87 -8.35
C GLU A 513 -38.44 10.51 -7.59
N ARG A 514 -39.28 11.25 -8.29
CA ARG A 514 -40.64 11.67 -7.91
C ARG A 514 -41.65 10.73 -8.55
N PRO A 515 -42.87 10.79 -8.04
CA PRO A 515 -43.47 10.09 -6.90
C PRO A 515 -44.11 8.79 -7.29
#